data_047bc2464ce9b852dea7e48fb0710e48
#
_entry.id   047bc2464ce9b852dea7e48fb0710e48
#
_cell.length_a   1.000
_cell.length_b   1.000
_cell.length_c   1.000
_cell.angle_alpha   90.00
_cell.angle_beta   90.00
_cell.angle_gamma   90.00
#
_symmetry.space_group_name_H-M   'P 1'
#
loop_
_entity.id
_entity.type
_entity.pdbx_description
1 polymer ?
#
loop_
_entity_poly.entity_id
_entity_poly.type
_entity_poly.pdbx_seq_one_letter_code
_entity_poly.pdbx_strand_id
1 'polypeptide(L)'
;MTPRRATLLPAAVLAFGLVAESRAASGFEKVAEFDVPEANQAVGVDERHFYAVDNQTIAEYDKATGRLVKKWEGPRDGPIIHLDSAMIRDGKLYAAHSNYPGWPMTSSVEIFDTATLEHVGSHSFGTRWGSLTWVDWHEGHWWMTFANYDQKIGPGQTPYGGKANTVVIEMTEAFEPLQSWTLPKEVLDRFEDMSNSGGSWGPDGFLYLSGHDPAEVYKMMVPKTGSVLQLVEILPLNIRGQGIAWDRSEPGVIYGILRATALERAAGTGNRVTVSRVTETP
;
A
#
# COMPACT_ATOMS: atom_id res chain seq x y z
N MET A 1 -70.65 35.10 29.61
CA MET A 1 -69.73 34.67 28.58
C MET A 1 -68.35 35.36 28.84
N THR A 2 -67.44 34.64 29.47
CA THR A 2 -66.12 35.16 29.86
C THR A 2 -65.06 34.58 28.89
N PRO A 3 -64.18 35.36 28.30
CA PRO A 3 -63.16 34.83 27.37
C PRO A 3 -61.97 34.15 28.13
N ARG A 4 -61.65 32.95 27.69
CA ARG A 4 -60.48 32.22 28.17
C ARG A 4 -59.22 32.81 27.54
N ARG A 5 -58.28 33.24 28.38
CA ARG A 5 -56.93 33.62 27.96
C ARG A 5 -56.10 32.33 27.65
N ALA A 6 -55.54 32.26 26.46
CA ALA A 6 -54.59 31.25 26.08
C ALA A 6 -53.21 31.70 26.54
N THR A 7 -52.55 30.86 27.33
CA THR A 7 -51.16 31.04 27.78
C THR A 7 -50.22 30.39 26.75
N LEU A 8 -49.43 31.18 26.08
CA LEU A 8 -48.34 30.69 25.20
C LEU A 8 -47.11 30.36 26.07
N LEU A 9 -46.69 29.12 26.01
CA LEU A 9 -45.40 28.65 26.57
C LEU A 9 -44.26 28.95 25.54
N PRO A 10 -43.12 29.47 25.99
CA PRO A 10 -42.01 29.68 25.10
C PRO A 10 -41.30 28.32 24.74
N ALA A 11 -41.10 28.10 23.44
CA ALA A 11 -40.30 26.99 22.94
C ALA A 11 -38.81 27.27 23.23
N ALA A 12 -38.19 26.43 24.02
CA ALA A 12 -36.75 26.44 24.23
C ALA A 12 -36.05 25.83 22.99
N VAL A 13 -35.34 26.64 22.26
CA VAL A 13 -34.44 26.20 21.18
C VAL A 13 -33.14 25.66 21.82
N LEU A 14 -32.98 24.35 21.86
CA LEU A 14 -31.73 23.71 22.20
C LEU A 14 -30.79 23.87 20.99
N ALA A 15 -29.83 24.78 21.09
CA ALA A 15 -28.72 24.87 20.15
C ALA A 15 -27.73 23.71 20.45
N PHE A 16 -27.75 22.68 19.63
CA PHE A 16 -26.67 21.70 19.58
C PHE A 16 -25.44 22.38 18.98
N GLY A 17 -24.51 22.79 19.83
CA GLY A 17 -23.16 23.18 19.42
C GLY A 17 -22.43 21.95 18.89
N LEU A 18 -22.21 21.89 17.59
CA LEU A 18 -21.21 21.01 16.99
C LEU A 18 -19.84 21.49 17.49
N VAL A 19 -19.30 20.81 18.51
CA VAL A 19 -17.89 20.90 18.84
C VAL A 19 -17.19 20.14 17.70
N ALA A 20 -16.65 20.89 16.74
CA ALA A 20 -15.67 20.36 15.82
C ALA A 20 -14.42 20.05 16.65
N GLU A 21 -14.22 18.79 17.02
CA GLU A 21 -12.94 18.35 17.52
C GLU A 21 -11.92 18.65 16.43
N SER A 22 -11.04 19.60 16.67
CA SER A 22 -9.84 19.84 15.89
C SER A 22 -9.00 18.58 16.02
N ARG A 23 -9.10 17.68 15.05
CA ARG A 23 -8.27 16.48 14.98
C ARG A 23 -6.86 16.98 14.68
N ALA A 24 -5.97 16.85 15.65
CA ALA A 24 -4.55 17.15 15.48
C ALA A 24 -4.02 16.40 14.25
N ALA A 25 -3.23 17.09 13.41
CA ALA A 25 -2.63 16.48 12.24
C ALA A 25 -1.74 15.32 12.70
N SER A 26 -2.09 14.09 12.31
CA SER A 26 -1.22 12.94 12.53
C SER A 26 -0.04 13.02 11.57
N GLY A 27 1.16 12.68 12.04
CA GLY A 27 2.37 12.63 11.22
C GLY A 27 3.09 11.31 11.46
N PHE A 28 4.27 11.19 10.86
CA PHE A 28 5.15 10.04 11.06
C PHE A 28 6.53 10.50 11.53
N GLU A 29 7.07 9.83 12.55
CA GLU A 29 8.44 9.96 13.00
C GLU A 29 9.23 8.71 12.61
N LYS A 30 10.39 8.86 11.98
CA LYS A 30 11.29 7.74 11.72
C LYS A 30 11.90 7.26 13.03
N VAL A 31 11.68 5.99 13.38
CA VAL A 31 12.19 5.36 14.60
C VAL A 31 13.34 4.39 14.34
N ALA A 32 13.47 3.82 13.14
CA ALA A 32 14.59 2.98 12.75
C ALA A 32 14.85 3.02 11.23
N GLU A 33 16.04 2.57 10.85
CA GLU A 33 16.45 2.41 9.45
C GLU A 33 17.47 1.27 9.38
N PHE A 34 17.38 0.42 8.36
CA PHE A 34 18.25 -0.73 8.14
C PHE A 34 18.81 -0.68 6.72
N ASP A 35 20.10 -0.95 6.56
CA ASP A 35 20.70 -1.18 5.24
C ASP A 35 20.27 -2.54 4.71
N VAL A 36 19.50 -2.53 3.61
CA VAL A 36 18.85 -3.71 3.05
C VAL A 36 18.93 -3.65 1.53
N PRO A 37 19.91 -4.31 0.91
CA PRO A 37 20.11 -4.26 -0.54
C PRO A 37 18.89 -4.66 -1.37
N GLU A 38 18.09 -5.59 -0.88
CA GLU A 38 16.90 -6.14 -1.55
C GLU A 38 15.66 -5.22 -1.41
N ALA A 39 15.72 -4.13 -0.64
CA ALA A 39 14.61 -3.19 -0.48
C ALA A 39 14.45 -2.29 -1.72
N ASN A 40 14.01 -2.87 -2.83
CA ASN A 40 13.87 -2.17 -4.11
C ASN A 40 12.40 -1.98 -4.54
N GLN A 41 11.53 -2.95 -4.28
CA GLN A 41 10.12 -2.88 -4.64
C GLN A 41 9.22 -2.73 -3.42
N ALA A 42 9.46 -3.48 -2.33
CA ALA A 42 8.59 -3.42 -1.18
C ALA A 42 9.24 -3.90 0.10
N VAL A 43 8.46 -3.78 1.18
CA VAL A 43 8.68 -4.45 2.45
C VAL A 43 7.37 -5.05 2.94
N GLY A 44 7.44 -6.26 3.52
CA GLY A 44 6.39 -6.86 4.34
C GLY A 44 6.89 -7.01 5.77
N VAL A 45 5.99 -7.26 6.72
CA VAL A 45 6.35 -7.38 8.14
C VAL A 45 5.43 -8.35 8.85
N ASP A 46 6.01 -9.15 9.76
CA ASP A 46 5.32 -9.99 10.73
C ASP A 46 5.74 -9.65 12.18
N GLU A 47 5.42 -10.53 13.11
CA GLU A 47 5.74 -10.31 14.53
C GLU A 47 7.26 -10.21 14.79
N ARG A 48 8.09 -10.97 14.06
CA ARG A 48 9.54 -11.11 14.34
C ARG A 48 10.43 -10.65 13.20
N HIS A 49 9.92 -10.60 11.98
CA HIS A 49 10.70 -10.35 10.79
C HIS A 49 10.10 -9.25 9.92
N PHE A 50 10.93 -8.64 9.11
CA PHE A 50 10.50 -7.92 7.93
C PHE A 50 11.09 -8.57 6.67
N TYR A 51 10.38 -8.44 5.57
CA TYR A 51 10.69 -9.09 4.29
C TYR A 51 10.90 -8.02 3.24
N ALA A 52 12.15 -7.87 2.79
CA ALA A 52 12.47 -6.97 1.69
C ALA A 52 12.25 -7.67 0.35
N VAL A 53 11.64 -6.96 -0.59
CA VAL A 53 11.30 -7.49 -1.91
C VAL A 53 12.01 -6.71 -3.00
N ASP A 54 12.67 -7.43 -3.88
CA ASP A 54 13.13 -6.97 -5.18
C ASP A 54 12.49 -7.85 -6.27
N ASN A 55 12.57 -7.48 -7.51
CA ASN A 55 11.91 -8.09 -8.66
C ASN A 55 11.84 -9.63 -8.64
N GLN A 56 12.93 -10.30 -8.27
CA GLN A 56 13.08 -11.76 -8.26
C GLN A 56 13.63 -12.27 -6.91
N THR A 57 13.55 -11.47 -5.87
CA THR A 57 14.16 -11.76 -4.58
C THR A 57 13.24 -11.43 -3.43
N ILE A 58 13.19 -12.30 -2.43
CA ILE A 58 12.59 -12.04 -1.12
C ILE A 58 13.65 -12.32 -0.07
N ALA A 59 13.96 -11.35 0.78
CA ALA A 59 14.94 -11.46 1.84
C ALA A 59 14.28 -11.21 3.20
N GLU A 60 14.38 -12.16 4.11
CA GLU A 60 13.85 -12.09 5.47
C GLU A 60 14.91 -11.58 6.43
N TYR A 61 14.54 -10.59 7.22
CA TYR A 61 15.40 -9.94 8.20
C TYR A 61 14.77 -9.98 9.59
N ASP A 62 15.59 -10.19 10.60
CA ASP A 62 15.16 -10.08 12.00
C ASP A 62 14.85 -8.62 12.38
N LYS A 63 13.65 -8.34 12.89
CA LYS A 63 13.18 -6.98 13.22
C LYS A 63 14.03 -6.28 14.28
N ALA A 64 14.51 -7.04 15.28
CA ALA A 64 15.22 -6.45 16.40
C ALA A 64 16.66 -6.07 16.04
N THR A 65 17.28 -6.81 15.13
CA THR A 65 18.73 -6.67 14.83
C THR A 65 19.01 -6.16 13.42
N GLY A 66 18.04 -6.22 12.51
CA GLY A 66 18.23 -5.92 11.08
C GLY A 66 19.16 -6.93 10.36
N ARG A 67 19.38 -8.13 10.94
CA ARG A 67 20.24 -9.15 10.35
C ARG A 67 19.45 -10.00 9.36
N LEU A 68 20.05 -10.27 8.21
CA LEU A 68 19.54 -11.24 7.24
C LEU A 68 19.41 -12.63 7.89
N VAL A 69 18.22 -13.22 7.78
CA VAL A 69 17.89 -14.56 8.28
C VAL A 69 17.97 -15.56 7.15
N LYS A 70 17.27 -15.31 6.06
CA LYS A 70 17.26 -16.14 4.86
C LYS A 70 16.87 -15.34 3.63
N LYS A 71 17.10 -15.89 2.46
CA LYS A 71 16.79 -15.25 1.19
C LYS A 71 16.33 -16.30 0.18
N TRP A 72 15.30 -15.97 -0.59
CA TRP A 72 14.90 -16.65 -1.80
C TRP A 72 15.29 -15.81 -3.01
N GLU A 73 15.83 -16.46 -4.02
CA GLU A 73 16.10 -15.86 -5.33
C GLU A 73 15.50 -16.74 -6.42
N GLY A 74 14.64 -16.16 -7.23
CA GLY A 74 14.05 -16.83 -8.38
C GLY A 74 15.11 -17.10 -9.46
N PRO A 75 14.92 -18.15 -10.29
CA PRO A 75 15.79 -18.39 -11.45
C PRO A 75 15.77 -17.16 -12.38
N ARG A 76 16.95 -16.79 -12.90
CA ARG A 76 17.09 -15.61 -13.76
C ARG A 76 16.13 -15.57 -14.95
N ASP A 77 15.89 -16.75 -15.55
CA ASP A 77 14.99 -16.93 -16.69
C ASP A 77 13.66 -17.58 -16.25
N GLY A 78 13.33 -17.48 -14.96
CA GLY A 78 12.09 -18.02 -14.39
C GLY A 78 10.87 -17.15 -14.68
N PRO A 79 9.67 -17.64 -14.34
CA PRO A 79 8.42 -16.92 -14.61
C PRO A 79 8.16 -15.75 -13.64
N ILE A 80 8.79 -15.74 -12.46
CA ILE A 80 8.67 -14.65 -11.49
C ILE A 80 9.73 -13.61 -11.84
N ILE A 81 9.28 -12.45 -12.37
CA ILE A 81 10.18 -11.42 -12.91
C ILE A 81 10.04 -10.05 -12.26
N HIS A 82 8.90 -9.80 -11.59
CA HIS A 82 8.60 -8.50 -10.99
C HIS A 82 7.65 -8.65 -9.81
N LEU A 83 8.24 -8.94 -8.63
CA LEU A 83 7.53 -8.92 -7.36
C LEU A 83 7.47 -7.48 -6.84
N ASP A 84 6.30 -7.05 -6.35
CA ASP A 84 6.02 -5.66 -5.97
C ASP A 84 5.58 -5.47 -4.52
N SER A 85 5.19 -6.52 -3.81
CA SER A 85 4.76 -6.41 -2.41
C SER A 85 4.96 -7.70 -1.63
N ALA A 86 4.82 -7.62 -0.32
CA ALA A 86 4.75 -8.78 0.57
C ALA A 86 3.74 -8.53 1.68
N MET A 87 2.76 -9.42 1.81
CA MET A 87 1.80 -9.47 2.90
C MET A 87 1.90 -10.82 3.60
N ILE A 88 2.07 -10.80 4.92
CA ILE A 88 2.25 -12.04 5.71
C ILE A 88 0.96 -12.41 6.43
N ARG A 89 0.49 -13.64 6.21
CA ARG A 89 -0.69 -14.18 6.86
C ARG A 89 -0.58 -15.69 7.02
N ASP A 90 -0.85 -16.19 8.21
CA ASP A 90 -0.97 -17.63 8.51
C ASP A 90 0.27 -18.44 8.05
N GLY A 91 1.48 -17.92 8.32
CA GLY A 91 2.74 -18.57 7.96
C GLY A 91 3.05 -18.54 6.45
N LYS A 92 2.34 -17.71 5.68
CA LYS A 92 2.58 -17.52 4.25
C LYS A 92 2.83 -16.06 3.94
N LEU A 93 3.69 -15.83 2.96
CA LEU A 93 3.92 -14.53 2.34
C LEU A 93 3.20 -14.51 0.98
N TYR A 94 2.34 -13.56 0.81
CA TYR A 94 1.63 -13.28 -0.44
C TYR A 94 2.27 -12.10 -1.11
N ALA A 95 2.88 -12.32 -2.28
CA ALA A 95 3.56 -11.29 -3.05
C ALA A 95 2.74 -10.90 -4.27
N ALA A 96 2.53 -9.62 -4.49
CA ALA A 96 2.05 -9.12 -5.77
C ALA A 96 3.12 -9.36 -6.83
N HIS A 97 2.71 -9.82 -8.00
CA HIS A 97 3.59 -10.06 -9.14
C HIS A 97 2.94 -9.61 -10.44
N SER A 98 3.75 -9.08 -11.32
CA SER A 98 3.37 -8.79 -12.70
C SER A 98 4.52 -9.10 -13.66
N ASN A 99 4.24 -9.09 -14.96
CA ASN A 99 5.29 -9.19 -15.96
C ASN A 99 5.82 -7.80 -16.40
N TYR A 100 5.61 -6.75 -15.60
CA TYR A 100 6.10 -5.41 -15.93
C TYR A 100 7.61 -5.43 -16.26
N PRO A 101 8.08 -4.75 -17.30
CA PRO A 101 7.35 -3.92 -18.27
C PRO A 101 6.88 -4.69 -19.52
N GLY A 102 6.55 -5.97 -19.42
CA GLY A 102 6.12 -6.82 -20.52
C GLY A 102 4.73 -6.43 -21.07
N TRP A 103 4.47 -6.84 -22.31
CA TRP A 103 3.19 -6.63 -23.00
C TRP A 103 2.72 -7.91 -23.68
N PRO A 104 1.44 -8.33 -23.56
CA PRO A 104 0.41 -7.74 -22.69
C PRO A 104 0.77 -7.89 -21.21
N MET A 105 0.25 -6.97 -20.38
CA MET A 105 0.48 -6.98 -18.95
C MET A 105 -0.29 -8.12 -18.28
N THR A 106 0.39 -8.93 -17.48
CA THR A 106 -0.19 -10.05 -16.73
C THR A 106 0.13 -9.91 -15.25
N SER A 107 -0.73 -10.47 -14.41
CA SER A 107 -0.57 -10.39 -12.95
C SER A 107 -0.95 -11.68 -12.25
N SER A 108 -0.30 -11.92 -11.11
CA SER A 108 -0.57 -13.03 -10.21
C SER A 108 -0.26 -12.66 -8.76
N VAL A 109 -0.79 -13.41 -7.83
CA VAL A 109 -0.29 -13.47 -6.45
C VAL A 109 0.60 -14.70 -6.34
N GLU A 110 1.85 -14.51 -5.93
CA GLU A 110 2.80 -15.58 -5.68
C GLU A 110 2.89 -15.84 -4.17
N ILE A 111 2.84 -17.13 -3.80
CA ILE A 111 2.70 -17.53 -2.39
C ILE A 111 3.95 -18.29 -1.97
N PHE A 112 4.55 -17.84 -0.87
CA PHE A 112 5.75 -18.44 -0.28
C PHE A 112 5.45 -18.89 1.17
N ASP A 113 6.05 -19.99 1.59
CA ASP A 113 6.06 -20.42 2.98
C ASP A 113 7.06 -19.57 3.78
N THR A 114 6.65 -18.94 4.88
CA THR A 114 7.56 -18.06 5.65
C THR A 114 8.63 -18.82 6.43
N ALA A 115 8.42 -20.10 6.76
CA ALA A 115 9.41 -20.88 7.48
C ALA A 115 10.59 -21.29 6.59
N THR A 116 10.35 -21.51 5.28
CA THR A 116 11.37 -21.97 4.32
C THR A 116 11.74 -20.94 3.27
N LEU A 117 10.88 -19.97 3.00
CA LEU A 117 10.84 -19.10 1.82
C LEU A 117 10.70 -19.86 0.48
N GLU A 118 10.25 -21.11 0.50
CA GLU A 118 9.94 -21.82 -0.73
C GLU A 118 8.64 -21.28 -1.35
N HIS A 119 8.64 -21.19 -2.69
CA HIS A 119 7.43 -20.88 -3.45
C HIS A 119 6.48 -22.07 -3.40
N VAL A 120 5.25 -21.87 -2.88
CA VAL A 120 4.28 -22.95 -2.61
C VAL A 120 2.98 -22.80 -3.36
N GLY A 121 2.74 -21.71 -4.07
CA GLY A 121 1.50 -21.51 -4.81
C GLY A 121 1.47 -20.24 -5.62
N SER A 122 0.51 -20.17 -6.53
CA SER A 122 0.25 -19.02 -7.39
C SER A 122 -1.23 -18.91 -7.70
N HIS A 123 -1.74 -17.66 -7.78
CA HIS A 123 -3.07 -17.38 -8.31
C HIS A 123 -2.96 -16.35 -9.44
N SER A 124 -3.29 -16.76 -10.67
CA SER A 124 -3.15 -15.91 -11.85
C SER A 124 -4.42 -15.13 -12.15
N PHE A 125 -4.29 -13.82 -12.41
CA PHE A 125 -5.35 -12.97 -12.92
C PHE A 125 -5.28 -12.77 -14.46
N GLY A 126 -4.21 -13.26 -15.09
CA GLY A 126 -3.95 -13.05 -16.52
C GLY A 126 -3.83 -11.56 -16.85
N THR A 127 -4.50 -11.12 -17.93
CA THR A 127 -4.45 -9.73 -18.43
C THR A 127 -5.62 -8.86 -17.96
N ARG A 128 -6.36 -9.28 -16.94
CA ARG A 128 -7.71 -8.77 -16.66
C ARG A 128 -7.75 -7.30 -16.24
N TRP A 129 -6.78 -6.82 -15.42
CA TRP A 129 -6.90 -5.49 -14.81
C TRP A 129 -5.66 -4.60 -14.93
N GLY A 130 -4.47 -5.16 -15.11
CA GLY A 130 -3.21 -4.40 -15.14
C GLY A 130 -2.11 -5.05 -14.32
N SER A 131 -1.11 -4.27 -13.90
CA SER A 131 0.01 -4.71 -13.06
C SER A 131 -0.43 -4.80 -11.60
N LEU A 132 -0.42 -5.98 -11.00
CA LEU A 132 -0.66 -6.12 -9.57
C LEU A 132 0.55 -5.57 -8.81
N THR A 133 0.35 -4.48 -8.05
CA THR A 133 1.43 -3.79 -7.34
C THR A 133 1.45 -4.05 -5.84
N TRP A 134 0.30 -4.31 -5.23
CA TRP A 134 0.26 -4.71 -3.82
C TRP A 134 -0.96 -5.57 -3.51
N VAL A 135 -0.82 -6.36 -2.45
CA VAL A 135 -1.88 -7.13 -1.82
C VAL A 135 -1.86 -6.88 -0.31
N ASP A 136 -3.05 -6.84 0.30
CA ASP A 136 -3.21 -6.77 1.74
C ASP A 136 -4.46 -7.52 2.20
N TRP A 137 -4.52 -7.89 3.47
CA TRP A 137 -5.66 -8.56 4.07
C TRP A 137 -6.32 -7.69 5.13
N HIS A 138 -7.60 -7.39 4.95
CA HIS A 138 -8.35 -6.56 5.88
C HIS A 138 -9.80 -7.06 6.01
N GLU A 139 -10.28 -7.20 7.24
CA GLU A 139 -11.67 -7.56 7.57
C GLU A 139 -12.22 -8.79 6.80
N GLY A 140 -11.40 -9.83 6.63
CA GLY A 140 -11.82 -11.07 5.98
C GLY A 140 -11.72 -11.08 4.46
N HIS A 141 -11.15 -10.04 3.86
CA HIS A 141 -11.03 -9.88 2.41
C HIS A 141 -9.61 -9.53 1.98
N TRP A 142 -9.27 -9.94 0.75
CA TRP A 142 -8.09 -9.44 0.06
C TRP A 142 -8.37 -8.07 -0.53
N TRP A 143 -7.41 -7.19 -0.38
CA TRP A 143 -7.38 -5.87 -1.01
C TRP A 143 -6.13 -5.77 -1.86
N MET A 144 -6.28 -5.25 -3.07
CA MET A 144 -5.18 -5.17 -4.02
C MET A 144 -5.37 -4.10 -5.08
N THR A 145 -4.27 -3.56 -5.60
CA THR A 145 -4.31 -2.63 -6.72
C THR A 145 -3.73 -3.25 -7.97
N PHE A 146 -4.46 -3.08 -9.05
CA PHE A 146 -3.97 -3.30 -10.41
C PHE A 146 -3.67 -1.95 -11.05
N ALA A 147 -2.40 -1.64 -11.16
CA ALA A 147 -1.91 -0.39 -11.71
C ALA A 147 -1.89 -0.43 -13.23
N ASN A 148 -2.22 0.71 -13.81
CA ASN A 148 -2.00 1.05 -15.21
C ASN A 148 -1.19 2.34 -15.26
N TYR A 149 -0.47 2.60 -16.35
CA TYR A 149 0.53 3.65 -16.44
C TYR A 149 0.31 4.53 -17.67
N ASP A 150 0.66 5.81 -17.56
CA ASP A 150 0.77 6.71 -18.73
C ASP A 150 2.15 6.56 -19.39
N GLN A 151 3.08 5.88 -18.72
CA GLN A 151 4.39 5.57 -19.25
C GLN A 151 4.30 4.80 -20.57
N LYS A 152 5.07 5.25 -21.55
CA LYS A 152 5.14 4.63 -22.87
C LYS A 152 6.24 3.57 -22.89
N ILE A 153 5.87 2.35 -23.26
CA ILE A 153 6.77 1.21 -23.28
C ILE A 153 6.87 0.63 -24.70
N GLY A 154 8.09 0.39 -25.15
CA GLY A 154 8.41 -0.30 -26.38
C GLY A 154 8.26 0.50 -27.68
N PRO A 155 8.47 -0.14 -28.83
CA PRO A 155 8.35 0.47 -30.15
C PRO A 155 6.91 0.94 -30.40
N GLY A 156 6.75 2.19 -30.84
CA GLY A 156 5.44 2.82 -31.03
C GLY A 156 4.90 3.51 -29.78
N GLN A 157 5.53 3.31 -28.63
CA GLN A 157 5.30 4.07 -27.41
C GLN A 157 3.81 4.22 -27.02
N THR A 158 3.06 3.14 -27.07
CA THR A 158 1.68 3.12 -26.58
C THR A 158 1.69 3.21 -25.06
N PRO A 159 0.87 4.08 -24.43
CA PRO A 159 0.71 4.08 -22.96
C PRO A 159 0.32 2.69 -22.45
N TYR A 160 0.87 2.32 -21.30
CA TYR A 160 0.63 1.02 -20.68
C TYR A 160 -0.70 1.03 -19.92
N GLY A 161 -1.81 1.09 -20.65
CA GLY A 161 -3.18 1.06 -20.14
C GLY A 161 -3.78 2.40 -19.71
N GLY A 162 -2.95 3.40 -19.40
CA GLY A 162 -3.34 4.70 -18.83
C GLY A 162 -3.65 4.65 -17.34
N LYS A 163 -2.96 5.48 -16.54
CA LYS A 163 -3.05 5.48 -15.05
C LYS A 163 -4.45 5.72 -14.51
N ALA A 164 -5.32 6.39 -15.28
CA ALA A 164 -6.72 6.59 -14.90
C ALA A 164 -7.53 5.28 -14.79
N ASN A 165 -7.02 4.18 -15.36
CA ASN A 165 -7.61 2.86 -15.27
C ASN A 165 -7.05 2.04 -14.10
N THR A 166 -6.21 2.62 -13.25
CA THR A 166 -5.76 1.97 -12.01
C THR A 166 -6.94 1.74 -11.08
N VAL A 167 -7.05 0.52 -10.56
CA VAL A 167 -8.19 0.08 -9.77
C VAL A 167 -7.75 -0.62 -8.50
N VAL A 168 -8.39 -0.26 -7.38
CA VAL A 168 -8.34 -0.98 -6.10
C VAL A 168 -9.50 -1.95 -6.06
N ILE A 169 -9.25 -3.21 -5.77
CA ILE A 169 -10.28 -4.27 -5.75
C ILE A 169 -10.28 -4.95 -4.40
N GLU A 170 -11.49 -5.09 -3.83
CA GLU A 170 -11.78 -5.98 -2.71
C GLU A 170 -12.18 -7.35 -3.25
N MET A 171 -11.60 -8.43 -2.71
CA MET A 171 -11.83 -9.80 -3.17
C MET A 171 -12.10 -10.74 -2.01
N THR A 172 -12.83 -11.83 -2.30
CA THR A 172 -13.00 -12.95 -1.37
C THR A 172 -11.66 -13.62 -1.04
N GLU A 173 -11.66 -14.52 -0.06
CA GLU A 173 -10.48 -15.35 0.25
C GLU A 173 -10.01 -16.20 -0.95
N ALA A 174 -10.92 -16.54 -1.88
CA ALA A 174 -10.63 -17.25 -3.12
C ALA A 174 -10.19 -16.34 -4.28
N PHE A 175 -9.91 -15.08 -4.02
CA PHE A 175 -9.56 -14.05 -5.03
C PHE A 175 -10.67 -13.77 -6.06
N GLU A 176 -11.92 -13.94 -5.68
CA GLU A 176 -13.06 -13.52 -6.50
C GLU A 176 -13.42 -12.06 -6.20
N PRO A 177 -13.57 -11.18 -7.21
CA PRO A 177 -13.83 -9.77 -6.99
C PRO A 177 -15.20 -9.51 -6.39
N LEU A 178 -15.26 -8.69 -5.35
CA LEU A 178 -16.47 -8.23 -4.69
C LEU A 178 -16.85 -6.83 -5.12
N GLN A 179 -15.93 -5.89 -4.95
CA GLN A 179 -16.10 -4.46 -5.25
C GLN A 179 -14.80 -3.87 -5.79
N SER A 180 -14.93 -2.72 -6.45
CA SER A 180 -13.75 -2.01 -6.97
C SER A 180 -13.95 -0.50 -6.98
N TRP A 181 -12.83 0.23 -6.84
CA TRP A 181 -12.79 1.70 -6.85
C TRP A 181 -11.60 2.19 -7.65
N THR A 182 -11.79 3.30 -8.34
CA THR A 182 -10.67 4.05 -8.92
C THR A 182 -10.11 5.05 -7.92
N LEU A 183 -8.94 5.59 -8.20
CA LEU A 183 -8.31 6.64 -7.41
C LEU A 183 -8.85 8.02 -7.81
N PRO A 184 -8.96 8.97 -6.86
CA PRO A 184 -9.35 10.33 -7.19
C PRO A 184 -8.27 11.04 -8.01
N LYS A 185 -8.68 11.97 -8.86
CA LYS A 185 -7.77 12.68 -9.78
C LYS A 185 -6.59 13.34 -9.06
N GLU A 186 -6.82 13.91 -7.89
CA GLU A 186 -5.80 14.57 -7.08
C GLU A 186 -4.66 13.65 -6.63
N VAL A 187 -4.94 12.35 -6.45
CA VAL A 187 -3.93 11.32 -6.17
C VAL A 187 -3.25 10.87 -7.47
N LEU A 188 -4.03 10.63 -8.54
CA LEU A 188 -3.50 10.22 -9.84
C LEU A 188 -2.52 11.27 -10.41
N ASP A 189 -2.80 12.55 -10.26
CA ASP A 189 -1.94 13.63 -10.76
C ASP A 189 -0.56 13.63 -10.08
N ARG A 190 -0.44 13.12 -8.85
CA ARG A 190 0.84 13.04 -8.11
C ARG A 190 1.74 11.90 -8.55
N PHE A 191 1.23 10.97 -9.31
CA PHE A 191 2.00 9.81 -9.80
C PHE A 191 2.76 10.09 -11.11
N GLU A 192 2.64 11.28 -11.67
CA GLU A 192 3.21 11.65 -12.97
C GLU A 192 2.74 10.66 -14.06
N ASP A 193 3.65 9.95 -14.74
CA ASP A 193 3.36 8.90 -15.72
C ASP A 193 3.37 7.48 -15.15
N MET A 194 3.67 7.36 -13.84
CA MET A 194 3.61 6.12 -13.07
C MET A 194 2.23 5.90 -12.44
N SER A 195 2.14 5.08 -11.40
CA SER A 195 0.88 4.74 -10.75
C SER A 195 1.04 4.46 -9.25
N ASN A 196 0.00 3.89 -8.62
CA ASN A 196 0.04 3.40 -7.26
C ASN A 196 0.95 2.17 -7.18
N SER A 197 1.93 2.20 -6.27
CA SER A 197 2.94 1.15 -6.13
C SER A 197 2.89 0.41 -4.79
N GLY A 198 2.24 0.95 -3.78
CA GLY A 198 2.10 0.29 -2.49
C GLY A 198 0.77 0.60 -1.83
N GLY A 199 0.37 -0.29 -0.92
CA GLY A 199 -0.84 -0.10 -0.12
C GLY A 199 -0.87 -1.03 1.07
N SER A 200 -1.42 -0.54 2.19
CA SER A 200 -1.65 -1.33 3.39
C SER A 200 -2.74 -0.68 4.25
N TRP A 201 -3.60 -1.49 4.85
CA TRP A 201 -4.63 -1.05 5.77
C TRP A 201 -4.03 -0.68 7.13
N GLY A 202 -4.29 0.56 7.55
CA GLY A 202 -3.83 1.08 8.84
C GLY A 202 -4.68 0.60 10.03
N PRO A 203 -4.11 0.70 11.24
CA PRO A 203 -4.82 0.32 12.48
C PRO A 203 -6.01 1.24 12.80
N ASP A 204 -6.11 2.37 12.12
CA ASP A 204 -7.19 3.36 12.25
C ASP A 204 -8.35 3.11 11.25
N GLY A 205 -8.30 2.01 10.50
CA GLY A 205 -9.35 1.61 9.54
C GLY A 205 -9.34 2.39 8.23
N PHE A 206 -8.24 3.11 7.91
CA PHE A 206 -8.04 3.73 6.62
C PHE A 206 -7.04 2.94 5.77
N LEU A 207 -7.22 3.00 4.46
CA LEU A 207 -6.27 2.45 3.51
C LEU A 207 -5.17 3.50 3.24
N TYR A 208 -3.91 3.11 3.38
CA TYR A 208 -2.77 3.96 3.06
C TYR A 208 -2.15 3.48 1.75
N LEU A 209 -2.00 4.40 0.81
CA LEU A 209 -1.40 4.14 -0.50
C LEU A 209 -0.11 4.93 -0.66
N SER A 210 0.82 4.42 -1.47
CA SER A 210 2.04 5.13 -1.88
C SER A 210 2.16 5.16 -3.41
N GLY A 211 2.82 6.19 -3.92
CA GLY A 211 3.19 6.29 -5.33
C GLY A 211 4.51 5.58 -5.65
N HIS A 212 5.02 5.81 -6.87
CA HIS A 212 6.27 5.21 -7.32
C HIS A 212 7.53 5.89 -6.72
N ASP A 213 7.52 7.21 -6.56
CA ASP A 213 8.69 7.99 -6.13
C ASP A 213 8.43 8.94 -4.95
N PRO A 214 7.23 9.56 -4.79
CA PRO A 214 7.02 10.56 -3.75
C PRO A 214 7.25 10.04 -2.33
N ALA A 215 7.86 10.89 -1.48
CA ALA A 215 8.12 10.62 -0.07
C ALA A 215 6.85 10.89 0.78
N GLU A 216 5.75 10.27 0.42
CA GLU A 216 4.45 10.49 1.05
C GLU A 216 3.54 9.28 0.93
N VAL A 217 2.51 9.24 1.78
CA VAL A 217 1.41 8.30 1.70
C VAL A 217 0.07 9.03 1.63
N TYR A 218 -0.87 8.40 0.96
CA TYR A 218 -2.24 8.89 0.77
C TYR A 218 -3.16 8.11 1.69
N LYS A 219 -3.70 8.76 2.71
CA LYS A 219 -4.72 8.19 3.59
C LYS A 219 -6.06 8.24 2.90
N MET A 220 -6.62 7.07 2.62
CA MET A 220 -7.81 6.91 1.80
C MET A 220 -8.96 6.31 2.61
N MET A 221 -10.18 6.71 2.27
CA MET A 221 -11.40 6.13 2.79
C MET A 221 -12.19 5.47 1.66
N VAL A 222 -12.70 4.27 1.92
CA VAL A 222 -13.67 3.63 1.03
C VAL A 222 -15.03 4.32 1.22
N PRO A 223 -15.62 4.89 0.14
CA PRO A 223 -16.87 5.61 0.26
C PRO A 223 -18.06 4.66 0.48
N LYS A 224 -19.07 5.10 1.21
CA LYS A 224 -20.32 4.34 1.38
C LYS A 224 -21.11 4.20 0.07
N THR A 225 -20.87 5.07 -0.90
CA THR A 225 -21.53 5.09 -2.21
C THR A 225 -20.59 5.65 -3.27
N GLY A 226 -20.70 5.13 -4.48
CA GLY A 226 -19.85 5.53 -5.61
C GLY A 226 -18.62 4.62 -5.75
N SER A 227 -17.79 4.91 -6.76
CA SER A 227 -16.70 4.04 -7.21
C SER A 227 -15.34 4.76 -7.24
N VAL A 228 -15.19 5.86 -6.48
CA VAL A 228 -13.93 6.60 -6.36
C VAL A 228 -13.55 6.64 -4.89
N LEU A 229 -12.36 6.17 -4.53
CA LEU A 229 -11.83 6.32 -3.17
C LEU A 229 -11.76 7.80 -2.79
N GLN A 230 -11.94 8.11 -1.51
CA GLN A 230 -11.87 9.47 -1.01
C GLN A 230 -10.51 9.71 -0.36
N LEU A 231 -9.79 10.74 -0.82
CA LEU A 231 -8.58 11.20 -0.16
C LEU A 231 -8.97 11.90 1.15
N VAL A 232 -8.42 11.43 2.25
CA VAL A 232 -8.58 12.03 3.58
C VAL A 232 -7.44 12.99 3.86
N GLU A 233 -6.20 12.54 3.62
CA GLU A 233 -5.00 13.30 3.93
C GLU A 233 -3.79 12.81 3.11
N ILE A 234 -2.83 13.69 2.85
CA ILE A 234 -1.52 13.35 2.30
C ILE A 234 -0.51 13.58 3.41
N LEU A 235 0.21 12.51 3.78
CA LEU A 235 1.13 12.52 4.91
C LEU A 235 2.57 12.28 4.42
N PRO A 236 3.53 13.13 4.77
CA PRO A 236 4.95 12.85 4.53
C PRO A 236 5.36 11.56 5.25
N LEU A 237 6.09 10.69 4.56
CA LEU A 237 6.67 9.48 5.13
C LEU A 237 8.11 9.34 4.66
N ASN A 238 8.98 8.80 5.50
CA ASN A 238 10.39 8.61 5.15
C ASN A 238 10.58 7.39 4.22
N ILE A 239 10.07 7.52 3.01
CA ILE A 239 10.13 6.53 1.92
C ILE A 239 10.58 7.20 0.63
N ARG A 240 10.82 6.37 -0.37
CA ARG A 240 10.96 6.85 -1.76
C ARG A 240 10.02 6.02 -2.63
N GLY A 241 8.71 6.27 -2.41
CA GLY A 241 7.62 5.53 -3.01
C GLY A 241 7.63 4.03 -2.71
N GLN A 242 6.99 3.23 -3.58
CA GLN A 242 6.95 1.77 -3.58
C GLN A 242 6.17 1.16 -2.40
N GLY A 243 6.34 -0.15 -2.17
CA GLY A 243 5.57 -0.90 -1.20
C GLY A 243 5.80 -0.47 0.25
N ILE A 244 4.71 -0.43 0.99
CA ILE A 244 4.64 -0.13 2.43
C ILE A 244 3.91 -1.26 3.15
N ALA A 245 4.14 -1.39 4.46
CA ALA A 245 3.41 -2.35 5.29
C ALA A 245 3.20 -1.82 6.70
N TRP A 246 1.96 -1.82 7.18
CA TRP A 246 1.67 -1.61 8.59
C TRP A 246 2.04 -2.86 9.41
N ASP A 247 2.74 -2.64 10.51
CA ASP A 247 3.06 -3.71 11.46
C ASP A 247 1.84 -4.03 12.32
N ARG A 248 1.23 -5.18 12.09
CA ARG A 248 0.06 -5.62 12.86
C ARG A 248 0.39 -6.12 14.26
N SER A 249 1.65 -6.42 14.52
CA SER A 249 2.15 -6.81 15.85
C SER A 249 2.51 -5.61 16.71
N GLU A 250 2.78 -4.45 16.09
CA GLU A 250 3.11 -3.20 16.78
C GLU A 250 2.25 -2.05 16.22
N PRO A 251 1.05 -1.81 16.79
CA PRO A 251 0.13 -0.79 16.28
C PRO A 251 0.77 0.60 16.19
N GLY A 252 0.49 1.29 15.10
CA GLY A 252 1.02 2.62 14.82
C GLY A 252 2.42 2.63 14.20
N VAL A 253 2.99 1.46 13.87
CA VAL A 253 4.27 1.34 13.18
C VAL A 253 4.06 0.96 11.72
N ILE A 254 4.71 1.67 10.81
CA ILE A 254 4.70 1.42 9.37
C ILE A 254 6.13 1.25 8.86
N TYR A 255 6.31 0.24 8.02
CA TYR A 255 7.54 -0.04 7.29
C TYR A 255 7.42 0.51 5.87
N GLY A 256 8.52 1.00 5.33
CA GLY A 256 8.64 1.43 3.94
C GLY A 256 10.08 1.30 3.46
N ILE A 257 10.34 1.70 2.23
CA ILE A 257 11.67 1.58 1.64
C ILE A 257 12.21 2.91 1.12
N LEU A 258 13.53 3.03 1.16
CA LEU A 258 14.29 4.07 0.48
C LEU A 258 15.17 3.41 -0.59
N ARG A 259 14.75 3.50 -1.84
CA ARG A 259 15.59 3.11 -2.97
C ARG A 259 16.76 4.10 -3.11
N ALA A 260 17.98 3.60 -3.12
CA ALA A 260 19.14 4.44 -3.33
C ALA A 260 19.10 5.07 -4.74
N THR A 261 19.32 6.37 -4.82
CA THR A 261 19.55 7.06 -6.09
C THR A 261 20.88 6.65 -6.71
N ALA A 262 21.10 6.98 -7.98
CA ALA A 262 22.39 6.76 -8.63
C ALA A 262 23.53 7.47 -7.89
N LEU A 263 23.27 8.67 -7.36
CA LEU A 263 24.25 9.44 -6.60
C LEU A 263 24.56 8.78 -5.24
N GLU A 264 23.54 8.31 -4.51
CA GLU A 264 23.71 7.59 -3.24
C GLU A 264 24.49 6.30 -3.44
N ARG A 265 24.17 5.52 -4.49
CA ARG A 265 24.94 4.31 -4.84
C ARG A 265 26.38 4.60 -5.17
N ALA A 266 26.66 5.67 -5.92
CA ALA A 266 28.02 6.09 -6.22
C ALA A 266 28.78 6.54 -4.95
N ALA A 267 28.09 7.02 -3.93
CA ALA A 267 28.64 7.36 -2.61
C ALA A 267 28.71 6.16 -1.64
N GLY A 268 28.33 4.95 -2.09
CA GLY A 268 28.35 3.72 -1.28
C GLY A 268 27.11 3.50 -0.40
N THR A 269 26.05 4.28 -0.58
CA THR A 269 24.78 4.09 0.15
C THR A 269 23.86 3.17 -0.67
N GLY A 270 23.40 2.07 -0.06
CA GLY A 270 22.47 1.11 -0.65
C GLY A 270 21.01 1.45 -0.41
N ASN A 271 20.14 0.52 -0.81
CA ASN A 271 18.71 0.57 -0.46
C ASN A 271 18.54 0.32 1.03
N ARG A 272 17.45 0.85 1.59
CA ARG A 272 17.17 0.78 3.03
C ARG A 272 15.70 0.49 3.29
N VAL A 273 15.44 -0.20 4.38
CA VAL A 273 14.11 -0.29 4.99
C VAL A 273 14.02 0.78 6.07
N THR A 274 12.95 1.54 6.08
CA THR A 274 12.64 2.53 7.11
C THR A 274 11.48 2.08 7.97
N VAL A 275 11.54 2.41 9.24
CA VAL A 275 10.47 2.16 10.20
C VAL A 275 10.03 3.50 10.77
N SER A 276 8.76 3.78 10.66
CA SER A 276 8.17 5.03 11.16
C SER A 276 7.01 4.74 12.09
N ARG A 277 6.82 5.62 13.07
CA ARG A 277 5.72 5.55 14.03
C ARG A 277 4.80 6.75 13.84
N VAL A 278 3.49 6.52 13.96
CA VAL A 278 2.50 7.60 14.01
C VAL A 278 2.80 8.49 15.21
N THR A 279 2.89 9.80 14.96
CA THR A 279 2.94 10.80 16.02
C THR A 279 1.54 11.33 16.24
N GLU A 280 1.05 11.25 17.47
CA GLU A 280 -0.08 12.04 17.90
C GLU A 280 0.44 13.45 18.17
N THR A 281 -0.12 14.46 17.53
CA THR A 281 0.16 15.84 17.94
C THR A 281 -0.56 16.09 19.27
N PRO A 282 0.13 16.58 20.30
CA PRO A 282 -0.45 16.82 21.63
C PRO A 282 -1.57 17.87 21.60
#